data_01c382901a245c130a95eece52873546
#
_entry.id   01c382901a245c130a95eece52873546
#
_cell.length_a   1.000
_cell.length_b   1.000
_cell.length_c   1.000
_cell.angle_alpha   90.00
_cell.angle_beta   90.00
_cell.angle_gamma   90.00
#
_symmetry.space_group_name_H-M   'P 1'
#
loop_
_entity.id
_entity.type
_entity.pdbx_description
1 polymer ?
#
loop_
_entity_poly.entity_id
_entity_poly.type
_entity_poly.pdbx_seq_one_letter_code
_entity_poly.pdbx_strand_id
1 'polypeptide(L)'
;MKRTFLRRILPWLIVAGIAGFAVYKLKVKPAEVIVPKVTQNPNTDEVMGTGTLEARVKTTVSARIQERLAEVLVDQGDKVKAGQLLARLDDAEIKQQVAIAEATLAAARQTAERVSADLARSEAVLAQARLDHKRLIGLLASNAVSQTDTDKAVEALHVAEADLKRSHAAIAEAQGQVLVAEKTLLYRKEQMAFTQIHAPYDGLIIRRD
;
A
#
# COMPACT_ATOMS: atom_id res chain seq x y z
N MET A 1 83.33 57.97 86.77
CA MET A 1 82.06 57.29 87.05
C MET A 1 81.09 57.20 85.82
N LYS A 2 81.56 56.70 84.64
CA LYS A 2 80.69 56.54 83.46
C LYS A 2 80.72 55.16 82.80
N ARG A 3 81.55 54.20 83.21
CA ARG A 3 81.68 52.88 82.58
C ARG A 3 80.77 51.78 83.14
N THR A 4 80.27 51.98 84.32
CA THR A 4 79.44 50.98 85.04
C THR A 4 77.92 51.11 84.65
N PHE A 5 77.48 52.26 84.17
CA PHE A 5 76.06 52.48 83.77
C PHE A 5 75.76 51.82 82.39
N LEU A 6 76.71 51.88 81.47
CA LEU A 6 76.53 51.27 80.10
C LEU A 6 76.46 49.76 80.19
N ARG A 7 77.10 49.12 81.11
CA ARG A 7 77.17 47.68 81.26
C ARG A 7 75.90 47.05 81.82
N ARG A 8 75.10 47.89 82.52
CA ARG A 8 73.80 47.47 83.08
C ARG A 8 72.63 47.65 82.07
N ILE A 9 72.75 48.55 81.09
CA ILE A 9 71.68 48.86 80.13
C ILE A 9 71.82 47.96 78.86
N LEU A 10 73.01 47.56 78.55
CA LEU A 10 73.26 46.72 77.37
C LEU A 10 72.44 45.44 77.31
N PRO A 11 72.32 44.63 78.40
CA PRO A 11 71.50 43.43 78.35
C PRO A 11 70.00 43.75 78.21
N TRP A 12 69.51 44.86 78.69
CA TRP A 12 68.11 45.27 78.55
C TRP A 12 67.76 45.69 77.09
N LEU A 13 68.73 46.33 76.40
CA LEU A 13 68.54 46.66 74.98
C LEU A 13 68.56 45.43 74.11
N ILE A 14 69.34 44.41 74.42
CA ILE A 14 69.32 43.14 73.69
C ILE A 14 67.99 42.43 73.92
N VAL A 15 67.49 42.39 75.14
CA VAL A 15 66.18 41.79 75.45
C VAL A 15 65.05 42.56 74.76
N ALA A 16 65.09 43.85 74.71
CA ALA A 16 64.11 44.66 73.96
C ALA A 16 64.18 44.44 72.45
N GLY A 17 65.41 44.29 71.91
CA GLY A 17 65.60 43.96 70.48
C GLY A 17 65.05 42.58 70.12
N ILE A 18 65.27 41.56 70.97
CA ILE A 18 64.78 40.20 70.74
C ILE A 18 63.23 40.20 70.90
N ALA A 19 62.69 40.91 71.90
CA ALA A 19 61.24 41.02 72.10
C ALA A 19 60.54 41.72 70.89
N GLY A 20 61.15 42.82 70.40
CA GLY A 20 60.68 43.53 69.21
C GLY A 20 60.70 42.68 67.93
N PHE A 21 61.81 41.90 67.78
CA PHE A 21 61.93 40.97 66.63
C PHE A 21 60.94 39.80 66.69
N ALA A 22 60.68 39.31 67.93
CA ALA A 22 59.66 38.27 68.12
C ALA A 22 58.24 38.78 67.82
N VAL A 23 57.89 39.98 68.26
CA VAL A 23 56.61 40.61 67.99
C VAL A 23 56.46 40.92 66.49
N TYR A 24 57.52 41.39 65.85
CA TYR A 24 57.53 41.55 64.36
C TYR A 24 57.31 40.27 63.61
N LYS A 25 58.00 39.22 64.04
CA LYS A 25 57.82 37.89 63.39
C LYS A 25 56.43 37.30 63.60
N LEU A 26 55.84 37.53 64.78
CA LEU A 26 54.52 36.91 65.11
C LEU A 26 53.33 37.75 64.62
N LYS A 27 53.45 39.08 64.53
CA LYS A 27 52.32 39.96 64.16
C LYS A 27 52.37 40.54 62.73
N VAL A 28 53.55 40.59 62.10
CA VAL A 28 53.72 41.32 60.84
C VAL A 28 53.99 40.32 59.64
N LYS A 29 54.21 39.03 59.88
CA LYS A 29 54.26 38.10 58.75
C LYS A 29 52.90 38.02 58.10
N PRO A 30 52.77 38.45 56.83
CA PRO A 30 51.54 38.23 56.11
C PRO A 30 51.27 36.72 56.04
N ALA A 31 50.06 36.29 56.41
CA ALA A 31 49.60 34.93 56.20
C ALA A 31 49.52 34.69 54.67
N GLU A 32 50.22 33.71 54.19
CA GLU A 32 50.03 33.25 52.79
C GLU A 32 48.62 32.69 52.65
N VAL A 33 47.73 33.52 52.11
CA VAL A 33 46.38 33.10 51.75
C VAL A 33 46.50 32.34 50.46
N ILE A 34 46.40 31.02 50.54
CA ILE A 34 46.22 30.17 49.34
C ILE A 34 44.87 30.53 48.77
N VAL A 35 44.83 31.38 47.75
CA VAL A 35 43.64 31.64 46.96
C VAL A 35 43.37 30.36 46.16
N PRO A 36 42.31 29.61 46.47
CA PRO A 36 41.96 28.48 45.67
C PRO A 36 41.67 28.98 44.25
N LYS A 37 42.35 28.37 43.25
CA LYS A 37 42.09 28.64 41.84
C LYS A 37 40.67 28.21 41.55
N VAL A 38 39.74 29.17 41.47
CA VAL A 38 38.36 28.89 41.07
C VAL A 38 38.41 28.41 39.63
N THR A 39 38.35 27.11 39.44
CA THR A 39 38.13 26.53 38.14
C THR A 39 36.65 26.74 37.81
N GLN A 40 36.37 27.67 36.94
CA GLN A 40 35.02 27.76 36.33
C GLN A 40 34.83 26.49 35.47
N ASN A 41 34.32 25.44 36.08
CA ASN A 41 33.70 24.39 35.31
C ASN A 41 32.43 25.01 34.75
N PRO A 42 32.25 25.00 33.42
CA PRO A 42 30.94 25.31 32.87
C PRO A 42 29.96 24.30 33.49
N ASN A 43 29.10 24.82 34.36
CA ASN A 43 28.03 24.01 34.91
C ASN A 43 27.04 23.82 33.77
N THR A 44 27.31 22.83 32.94
CA THR A 44 26.31 22.35 31.98
C THR A 44 25.27 21.60 32.79
N ASP A 45 24.13 22.23 33.00
CA ASP A 45 22.97 21.55 33.54
C ASP A 45 22.55 20.47 32.51
N GLU A 46 23.10 19.27 32.69
CA GLU A 46 22.68 18.11 31.90
C GLU A 46 21.29 17.68 32.40
N VAL A 47 20.28 18.05 31.66
CA VAL A 47 18.93 17.52 31.86
C VAL A 47 18.85 16.17 31.17
N MET A 48 18.87 15.07 31.91
CA MET A 48 18.55 13.74 31.38
C MET A 48 17.05 13.64 31.15
N GLY A 49 16.65 13.71 29.87
CA GLY A 49 15.31 13.35 29.43
C GLY A 49 15.28 11.89 28.98
N THR A 50 14.39 11.09 29.50
CA THR A 50 14.07 9.78 28.95
C THR A 50 12.96 9.93 27.94
N GLY A 51 13.13 9.37 26.75
CA GLY A 51 12.14 9.37 25.68
C GLY A 51 12.20 8.07 24.90
N THR A 52 11.07 7.64 24.37
CA THR A 52 11.00 6.50 23.44
C THR A 52 10.99 7.04 22.02
N LEU A 53 11.94 6.61 21.20
CA LEU A 53 11.96 6.93 19.79
C LEU A 53 10.93 6.04 19.06
N GLU A 54 9.89 6.65 18.52
CA GLU A 54 8.88 5.93 17.74
C GLU A 54 8.88 6.36 16.28
N ALA A 55 8.64 5.39 15.39
CA ALA A 55 8.47 5.70 13.98
C ALA A 55 7.20 6.57 13.79
N ARG A 56 7.31 7.62 12.96
CA ARG A 56 6.18 8.51 12.62
C ARG A 56 5.06 7.78 11.89
N VAL A 57 5.40 6.79 11.08
CA VAL A 57 4.45 5.95 10.33
C VAL A 57 4.76 4.50 10.67
N LYS A 58 3.77 3.80 11.20
CA LYS A 58 3.79 2.35 11.45
C LYS A 58 2.64 1.73 10.69
N THR A 59 2.89 0.64 9.97
CA THR A 59 1.85 -0.11 9.26
C THR A 59 2.05 -1.58 9.50
N THR A 60 0.98 -2.27 9.82
CA THR A 60 0.95 -3.74 9.84
C THR A 60 0.55 -4.21 8.45
N VAL A 61 1.41 -4.99 7.83
CA VAL A 61 1.13 -5.65 6.56
C VAL A 61 0.65 -7.06 6.85
N SER A 62 -0.58 -7.38 6.44
CA SER A 62 -1.20 -8.70 6.63
C SER A 62 -1.73 -9.25 5.31
N ALA A 63 -1.86 -10.56 5.23
CA ALA A 63 -2.51 -11.21 4.10
C ALA A 63 -3.99 -10.81 4.03
N ARG A 64 -4.51 -10.60 2.80
CA ARG A 64 -5.93 -10.31 2.54
C ARG A 64 -6.76 -11.58 2.36
N ILE A 65 -6.09 -12.73 2.16
CA ILE A 65 -6.71 -14.03 1.95
C ILE A 65 -6.14 -15.03 2.94
N GLN A 66 -6.91 -16.07 3.23
CA GLN A 66 -6.51 -17.15 4.14
C GLN A 66 -5.91 -18.28 3.33
N GLU A 67 -4.59 -18.23 3.13
CA GLU A 67 -3.84 -19.24 2.42
C GLU A 67 -2.57 -19.60 3.19
N ARG A 68 -1.99 -20.76 2.88
CA ARG A 68 -0.75 -21.20 3.50
C ARG A 68 0.40 -20.29 3.08
N LEU A 69 1.23 -19.88 4.02
CA LEU A 69 2.46 -19.16 3.75
C LEU A 69 3.48 -20.10 3.05
N ALA A 70 3.85 -19.77 1.82
CA ALA A 70 4.82 -20.56 1.05
C ALA A 70 6.24 -20.10 1.33
N GLU A 71 6.48 -18.79 1.38
CA GLU A 71 7.83 -18.24 1.51
C GLU A 71 7.79 -16.84 2.14
N VAL A 72 8.77 -16.55 3.00
CA VAL A 72 9.01 -15.20 3.53
C VAL A 72 10.39 -14.78 3.10
N LEU A 73 10.50 -13.63 2.44
CA LEU A 73 11.72 -13.15 1.78
C LEU A 73 12.45 -12.08 2.58
N VAL A 74 11.89 -11.64 3.70
CA VAL A 74 12.44 -10.55 4.53
C VAL A 74 12.40 -10.94 6.00
N ASP A 75 13.38 -10.43 6.77
CA ASP A 75 13.49 -10.62 8.20
C ASP A 75 13.39 -9.30 8.98
N GLN A 76 13.26 -9.42 10.29
CA GLN A 76 13.29 -8.29 11.20
C GLN A 76 14.63 -7.56 11.08
N GLY A 77 14.61 -6.24 10.89
CA GLY A 77 15.78 -5.41 10.68
C GLY A 77 16.12 -5.14 9.21
N ASP A 78 15.40 -5.76 8.25
CA ASP A 78 15.63 -5.53 6.83
C ASP A 78 15.04 -4.21 6.35
N LYS A 79 15.79 -3.54 5.46
CA LYS A 79 15.31 -2.35 4.73
C LYS A 79 14.60 -2.79 3.46
N VAL A 80 13.37 -2.33 3.30
CA VAL A 80 12.51 -2.66 2.16
C VAL A 80 12.14 -1.40 1.38
N LYS A 81 11.92 -1.56 0.07
CA LYS A 81 11.44 -0.50 -0.82
C LYS A 81 9.95 -0.68 -1.12
N ALA A 82 9.28 0.41 -1.45
CA ALA A 82 7.90 0.38 -1.93
C ALA A 82 7.75 -0.60 -3.10
N GLY A 83 6.73 -1.48 -3.03
CA GLY A 83 6.51 -2.52 -4.03
C GLY A 83 7.41 -3.76 -3.92
N GLN A 84 8.36 -3.82 -2.99
CA GLN A 84 9.18 -5.00 -2.78
C GLN A 84 8.35 -6.16 -2.24
N LEU A 85 8.54 -7.37 -2.79
CA LEU A 85 7.89 -8.58 -2.32
C LEU A 85 8.44 -8.97 -0.94
N LEU A 86 7.54 -9.10 0.04
CA LEU A 86 7.86 -9.45 1.43
C LEU A 86 7.62 -10.93 1.70
N ALA A 87 6.49 -11.45 1.23
CA ALA A 87 6.11 -12.83 1.41
C ALA A 87 5.25 -13.31 0.26
N ARG A 88 5.20 -14.62 0.06
CA ARG A 88 4.35 -15.29 -0.92
C ARG A 88 3.52 -16.37 -0.23
N LEU A 89 2.23 -16.35 -0.51
CA LEU A 89 1.30 -17.41 -0.11
C LEU A 89 1.29 -18.52 -1.16
N ASP A 90 0.79 -19.68 -0.79
CA ASP A 90 0.55 -20.77 -1.75
C ASP A 90 -0.54 -20.36 -2.74
N ASP A 91 -0.23 -20.40 -4.01
CA ASP A 91 -1.09 -19.94 -5.09
C ASP A 91 -1.65 -21.09 -5.96
N ALA A 92 -1.38 -22.35 -5.59
CA ALA A 92 -1.72 -23.50 -6.40
C ALA A 92 -3.23 -23.62 -6.61
N GLU A 93 -4.04 -23.48 -5.56
CA GLU A 93 -5.50 -23.54 -5.65
C GLU A 93 -6.04 -22.35 -6.45
N ILE A 94 -5.57 -21.15 -6.19
CA ILE A 94 -6.05 -19.94 -6.87
C ILE A 94 -5.70 -19.98 -8.37
N LYS A 95 -4.53 -20.49 -8.75
CA LYS A 95 -4.17 -20.74 -10.16
C LYS A 95 -5.16 -21.67 -10.86
N GLN A 96 -5.60 -22.73 -10.20
CA GLN A 96 -6.63 -23.62 -10.75
C GLN A 96 -7.96 -22.89 -10.91
N GLN A 97 -8.36 -22.08 -9.93
CA GLN A 97 -9.58 -21.27 -10.01
C GLN A 97 -9.53 -20.25 -11.16
N VAL A 98 -8.38 -19.62 -11.40
CA VAL A 98 -8.16 -18.76 -12.57
C VAL A 98 -8.30 -19.54 -13.87
N ALA A 99 -7.68 -20.72 -13.98
CA ALA A 99 -7.78 -21.55 -15.18
C ALA A 99 -9.23 -22.00 -15.48
N ILE A 100 -10.00 -22.35 -14.43
CA ILE A 100 -11.44 -22.67 -14.56
C ILE A 100 -12.22 -21.44 -15.05
N ALA A 101 -11.96 -20.27 -14.49
CA ALA A 101 -12.63 -19.04 -14.93
C ALA A 101 -12.27 -18.66 -16.38
N GLU A 102 -11.04 -18.88 -16.82
CA GLU A 102 -10.62 -18.68 -18.21
C GLU A 102 -11.34 -19.66 -19.17
N ALA A 103 -11.44 -20.93 -18.80
CA ALA A 103 -12.19 -21.91 -19.57
C ALA A 103 -13.69 -21.56 -19.64
N THR A 104 -14.28 -21.09 -18.54
CA THR A 104 -15.68 -20.64 -18.49
C THR A 104 -15.92 -19.44 -19.42
N LEU A 105 -15.01 -18.47 -19.41
CA LEU A 105 -15.09 -17.34 -20.33
C LEU A 105 -14.97 -17.77 -21.80
N ALA A 106 -14.06 -18.69 -22.10
CA ALA A 106 -13.92 -19.22 -23.45
C ALA A 106 -15.22 -19.93 -23.94
N ALA A 107 -15.85 -20.72 -23.07
CA ALA A 107 -17.13 -21.36 -23.37
C ALA A 107 -18.27 -20.36 -23.59
N ALA A 108 -18.36 -19.30 -22.72
CA ALA A 108 -19.34 -18.25 -22.90
C ALA A 108 -19.17 -17.48 -24.23
N ARG A 109 -17.93 -17.21 -24.64
CA ARG A 109 -17.62 -16.54 -25.91
C ARG A 109 -18.03 -17.42 -27.12
N GLN A 110 -17.74 -18.74 -27.09
CA GLN A 110 -18.19 -19.65 -28.12
C GLN A 110 -19.72 -19.72 -28.21
N THR A 111 -20.41 -19.70 -27.08
CA THR A 111 -21.87 -19.65 -27.05
C THR A 111 -22.38 -18.34 -27.67
N ALA A 112 -21.82 -17.20 -27.36
CA ALA A 112 -22.18 -15.93 -27.97
C ALA A 112 -21.93 -15.91 -29.51
N GLU A 113 -20.85 -16.49 -29.95
CA GLU A 113 -20.54 -16.65 -31.38
C GLU A 113 -21.59 -17.52 -32.08
N ARG A 114 -21.97 -18.65 -31.51
CA ARG A 114 -23.04 -19.51 -32.06
C ARG A 114 -24.36 -18.76 -32.14
N VAL A 115 -24.76 -18.05 -31.08
CA VAL A 115 -26.01 -17.27 -31.04
C VAL A 115 -25.95 -16.11 -32.06
N SER A 116 -24.80 -15.52 -32.30
CA SER A 116 -24.63 -14.46 -33.30
C SER A 116 -24.82 -15.03 -34.75
N ALA A 117 -24.42 -16.27 -35.01
CA ALA A 117 -24.71 -16.94 -36.25
C ALA A 117 -26.20 -17.24 -36.44
N ASP A 118 -26.91 -17.62 -35.36
CA ASP A 118 -28.36 -17.79 -35.36
C ASP A 118 -29.10 -16.47 -35.65
N LEU A 119 -28.61 -15.33 -35.11
CA LEU A 119 -29.12 -14.00 -35.41
C LEU A 119 -28.96 -13.67 -36.91
N ALA A 120 -27.77 -13.88 -37.48
CA ALA A 120 -27.52 -13.64 -38.92
C ALA A 120 -28.44 -14.48 -39.80
N ARG A 121 -28.74 -15.72 -39.41
CA ARG A 121 -29.72 -16.56 -40.06
C ARG A 121 -31.13 -15.97 -40.02
N SER A 122 -31.57 -15.48 -38.85
CA SER A 122 -32.90 -14.88 -38.69
C SER A 122 -33.04 -13.60 -39.52
N GLU A 123 -31.98 -12.78 -39.60
CA GLU A 123 -31.92 -11.60 -40.49
C GLU A 123 -32.09 -11.98 -41.96
N ALA A 124 -31.43 -13.05 -42.43
CA ALA A 124 -31.54 -13.51 -43.80
C ALA A 124 -32.97 -14.06 -44.12
N VAL A 125 -33.58 -14.78 -43.15
CA VAL A 125 -34.97 -15.26 -43.29
C VAL A 125 -35.95 -14.10 -43.37
N LEU A 126 -35.77 -13.09 -42.53
CA LEU A 126 -36.61 -11.89 -42.57
C LEU A 126 -36.45 -11.13 -43.89
N ALA A 127 -35.22 -10.99 -44.40
CA ALA A 127 -34.96 -10.32 -45.66
C ALA A 127 -35.70 -11.05 -46.81
N GLN A 128 -35.69 -12.41 -46.84
CA GLN A 128 -36.41 -13.20 -47.80
C GLN A 128 -37.95 -13.02 -47.68
N ALA A 129 -38.47 -13.12 -46.48
CA ALA A 129 -39.92 -12.92 -46.21
C ALA A 129 -40.39 -11.55 -46.68
N ARG A 130 -39.60 -10.49 -46.48
CA ARG A 130 -39.91 -9.13 -46.97
C ARG A 130 -39.93 -9.03 -48.47
N LEU A 131 -38.99 -9.67 -49.16
CA LEU A 131 -38.96 -9.72 -50.64
C LEU A 131 -40.20 -10.45 -51.21
N ASP A 132 -40.55 -11.58 -50.61
CA ASP A 132 -41.69 -12.39 -51.05
C ASP A 132 -43.02 -11.65 -50.83
N HIS A 133 -43.19 -11.05 -49.63
CA HIS A 133 -44.35 -10.20 -49.33
C HIS A 133 -44.47 -9.05 -50.35
N LYS A 134 -43.38 -8.30 -50.60
CA LYS A 134 -43.36 -7.18 -51.54
C LYS A 134 -43.73 -7.66 -52.98
N ARG A 135 -43.23 -8.83 -53.40
CA ARG A 135 -43.52 -9.43 -54.72
C ARG A 135 -44.99 -9.78 -54.86
N LEU A 136 -45.57 -10.46 -53.84
CA LEU A 136 -46.96 -10.91 -53.87
C LEU A 136 -47.95 -9.75 -53.81
N ILE A 137 -47.68 -8.69 -53.06
CA ILE A 137 -48.48 -7.46 -53.08
C ILE A 137 -48.49 -6.85 -54.49
N GLY A 138 -47.33 -6.78 -55.18
CA GLY A 138 -47.25 -6.25 -56.53
C GLY A 138 -48.01 -7.09 -57.53
N LEU A 139 -48.03 -8.42 -57.37
CA LEU A 139 -48.80 -9.34 -58.25
C LEU A 139 -50.30 -9.35 -57.92
N LEU A 140 -50.71 -9.13 -56.69
CA LEU A 140 -52.12 -8.99 -56.31
C LEU A 140 -52.77 -7.79 -57.01
N ALA A 141 -52.06 -6.67 -57.13
CA ALA A 141 -52.53 -5.47 -57.82
C ALA A 141 -52.85 -5.75 -59.32
N SER A 142 -52.25 -6.74 -59.93
CA SER A 142 -52.51 -7.19 -61.28
C SER A 142 -53.43 -8.41 -61.37
N ASN A 143 -54.05 -8.86 -60.31
CA ASN A 143 -54.89 -10.06 -60.17
C ASN A 143 -54.14 -11.37 -60.57
N ALA A 144 -52.80 -11.39 -60.46
CA ALA A 144 -52.00 -12.53 -60.84
C ALA A 144 -51.82 -13.60 -59.74
N VAL A 145 -52.23 -13.27 -58.47
CA VAL A 145 -52.16 -14.16 -57.29
C VAL A 145 -53.45 -14.02 -56.47
N SER A 146 -53.72 -15.03 -55.61
CA SER A 146 -54.90 -15.03 -54.75
C SER A 146 -54.66 -14.17 -53.48
N GLN A 147 -55.74 -13.68 -52.89
CA GLN A 147 -55.66 -12.99 -51.57
C GLN A 147 -55.06 -13.90 -50.48
N THR A 148 -55.41 -15.22 -50.53
CA THR A 148 -54.90 -16.22 -49.59
C THR A 148 -53.38 -16.36 -49.63
N ASP A 149 -52.78 -16.23 -50.83
CA ASP A 149 -51.31 -16.32 -50.96
C ASP A 149 -50.62 -15.08 -50.40
N THR A 150 -51.25 -13.90 -50.53
CA THR A 150 -50.78 -12.66 -49.94
C THR A 150 -50.87 -12.69 -48.39
N ASP A 151 -52.00 -13.21 -47.87
CA ASP A 151 -52.23 -13.37 -46.43
C ASP A 151 -51.20 -14.31 -45.79
N LYS A 152 -50.82 -15.41 -46.45
CA LYS A 152 -49.75 -16.30 -46.03
C LYS A 152 -48.38 -15.62 -46.03
N ALA A 153 -48.10 -14.74 -46.98
CA ALA A 153 -46.84 -14.00 -47.01
C ALA A 153 -46.78 -12.95 -45.88
N VAL A 154 -47.90 -12.33 -45.51
CA VAL A 154 -47.99 -11.44 -44.34
C VAL A 154 -47.73 -12.21 -43.05
N GLU A 155 -48.33 -13.40 -42.89
CA GLU A 155 -48.09 -14.27 -41.72
C GLU A 155 -46.60 -14.66 -41.65
N ALA A 156 -46.02 -15.12 -42.75
CA ALA A 156 -44.58 -15.50 -42.82
C ALA A 156 -43.67 -14.31 -42.45
N LEU A 157 -44.00 -13.09 -42.89
CA LEU A 157 -43.27 -11.89 -42.51
C LEU A 157 -43.36 -11.62 -41.00
N HIS A 158 -44.54 -11.69 -40.40
CA HIS A 158 -44.71 -11.47 -38.96
C HIS A 158 -43.99 -12.52 -38.11
N VAL A 159 -44.00 -13.80 -38.54
CA VAL A 159 -43.24 -14.87 -37.90
C VAL A 159 -41.73 -14.57 -37.97
N ALA A 160 -41.21 -14.18 -39.13
CA ALA A 160 -39.78 -13.85 -39.30
C ALA A 160 -39.37 -12.62 -38.45
N GLU A 161 -40.26 -11.60 -38.30
CA GLU A 161 -40.00 -10.46 -37.43
C GLU A 161 -39.99 -10.85 -35.95
N ALA A 162 -40.87 -11.73 -35.51
CA ALA A 162 -40.90 -12.27 -34.15
C ALA A 162 -39.62 -13.11 -33.86
N ASP A 163 -39.19 -13.94 -34.82
CA ASP A 163 -37.96 -14.74 -34.70
C ASP A 163 -36.72 -13.87 -34.64
N LEU A 164 -36.60 -12.81 -35.43
CA LEU A 164 -35.50 -11.84 -35.32
C LEU A 164 -35.48 -11.18 -33.92
N LYS A 165 -36.64 -10.74 -33.40
CA LYS A 165 -36.72 -10.15 -32.05
C LYS A 165 -36.26 -11.17 -31.01
N ARG A 166 -36.62 -12.45 -31.11
CA ARG A 166 -36.17 -13.51 -30.21
C ARG A 166 -34.65 -13.71 -30.31
N SER A 167 -34.08 -13.68 -31.50
CA SER A 167 -32.63 -13.83 -31.72
C SER A 167 -31.85 -12.64 -31.16
N HIS A 168 -32.37 -11.41 -31.24
CA HIS A 168 -31.78 -10.25 -30.57
C HIS A 168 -31.77 -10.38 -29.02
N ALA A 169 -32.84 -10.91 -28.43
CA ALA A 169 -32.87 -11.18 -27.00
C ALA A 169 -31.87 -12.27 -26.60
N ALA A 170 -31.72 -13.32 -27.40
CA ALA A 170 -30.77 -14.41 -27.16
C ALA A 170 -29.31 -13.93 -27.25
N ILE A 171 -28.97 -13.05 -28.21
CA ILE A 171 -27.60 -12.50 -28.27
C ILE A 171 -27.30 -11.54 -27.07
N ALA A 172 -28.29 -10.76 -26.66
CA ALA A 172 -28.13 -9.90 -25.47
C ALA A 172 -27.90 -10.74 -24.18
N GLU A 173 -28.61 -11.85 -24.04
CA GLU A 173 -28.42 -12.81 -22.94
C GLU A 173 -26.99 -13.43 -22.99
N ALA A 174 -26.58 -13.94 -24.17
CA ALA A 174 -25.26 -14.53 -24.34
C ALA A 174 -24.11 -13.52 -24.04
N GLN A 175 -24.27 -12.27 -24.49
CA GLN A 175 -23.33 -11.19 -24.18
C GLN A 175 -23.28 -10.88 -22.67
N GLY A 176 -24.45 -10.92 -21.99
CA GLY A 176 -24.53 -10.83 -20.55
C GLY A 176 -23.73 -11.93 -19.84
N GLN A 177 -23.84 -13.18 -20.33
CA GLN A 177 -23.08 -14.32 -19.79
C GLN A 177 -21.57 -14.13 -19.98
N VAL A 178 -21.12 -13.63 -21.15
CA VAL A 178 -19.71 -13.30 -21.39
C VAL A 178 -19.23 -12.25 -20.38
N LEU A 179 -20.01 -11.18 -20.16
CA LEU A 179 -19.63 -10.14 -19.20
C LEU A 179 -19.52 -10.69 -17.77
N VAL A 180 -20.43 -11.55 -17.34
CA VAL A 180 -20.36 -12.21 -16.02
C VAL A 180 -19.10 -13.07 -15.91
N ALA A 181 -18.77 -13.86 -16.93
CA ALA A 181 -17.57 -14.68 -16.95
C ALA A 181 -16.28 -13.83 -16.94
N GLU A 182 -16.25 -12.71 -17.65
CA GLU A 182 -15.13 -11.75 -17.62
C GLU A 182 -14.91 -11.14 -16.23
N LYS A 183 -15.99 -10.71 -15.58
CA LYS A 183 -15.90 -10.18 -14.22
C LYS A 183 -15.47 -11.23 -13.20
N THR A 184 -15.92 -12.46 -13.37
CA THR A 184 -15.49 -13.59 -12.54
C THR A 184 -13.99 -13.86 -12.71
N LEU A 185 -13.50 -13.88 -13.95
CA LEU A 185 -12.07 -14.04 -14.22
C LEU A 185 -11.24 -12.91 -13.62
N LEU A 186 -11.67 -11.65 -13.78
CA LEU A 186 -11.01 -10.50 -13.18
C LEU A 186 -10.90 -10.66 -11.66
N TYR A 187 -11.99 -11.00 -11.00
CA TYR A 187 -12.03 -11.23 -9.56
C TYR A 187 -11.03 -12.32 -9.12
N ARG A 188 -10.95 -13.46 -9.85
CA ARG A 188 -9.97 -14.52 -9.54
C ARG A 188 -8.54 -14.06 -9.76
N LYS A 189 -8.26 -13.25 -10.78
CA LYS A 189 -6.93 -12.66 -11.01
C LYS A 189 -6.55 -11.67 -9.91
N GLU A 190 -7.48 -10.88 -9.39
CA GLU A 190 -7.26 -10.01 -8.24
C GLU A 190 -6.96 -10.82 -6.96
N GLN A 191 -7.70 -11.92 -6.72
CA GLN A 191 -7.40 -12.83 -5.61
C GLN A 191 -5.99 -13.42 -5.75
N MET A 192 -5.57 -13.79 -6.95
CA MET A 192 -4.22 -14.26 -7.21
C MET A 192 -3.16 -13.19 -6.92
N ALA A 193 -3.42 -11.93 -7.20
CA ALA A 193 -2.51 -10.85 -6.84
C ALA A 193 -2.33 -10.73 -5.31
N PHE A 194 -3.33 -11.07 -4.50
CA PHE A 194 -3.23 -11.06 -3.03
C PHE A 194 -2.36 -12.17 -2.45
N THR A 195 -1.94 -13.16 -3.24
CA THR A 195 -0.96 -14.16 -2.82
C THR A 195 0.45 -13.58 -2.68
N GLN A 196 0.70 -12.40 -3.23
CA GLN A 196 1.97 -11.70 -3.16
C GLN A 196 1.82 -10.49 -2.25
N ILE A 197 2.54 -10.51 -1.13
CA ILE A 197 2.49 -9.45 -0.14
C ILE A 197 3.65 -8.50 -0.40
N HIS A 198 3.33 -7.25 -0.73
CA HIS A 198 4.31 -6.21 -1.06
C HIS A 198 4.36 -5.10 -0.01
N ALA A 199 5.53 -4.46 0.12
CA ALA A 199 5.69 -3.28 0.97
C ALA A 199 4.93 -2.07 0.39
N PRO A 200 4.11 -1.36 1.20
CA PRO A 200 3.35 -0.19 0.73
C PRO A 200 4.23 1.06 0.54
N TYR A 201 5.36 1.15 1.22
CA TYR A 201 6.32 2.27 1.17
C TYR A 201 7.71 1.81 1.61
N ASP A 202 8.71 2.67 1.43
CA ASP A 202 10.10 2.42 1.87
C ASP A 202 10.15 2.43 3.40
N GLY A 203 10.82 1.43 3.99
CA GLY A 203 10.85 1.33 5.44
C GLY A 203 11.80 0.27 5.98
N LEU A 204 11.66 0.02 7.27
CA LEU A 204 12.39 -1.01 8.01
C LEU A 204 11.39 -1.99 8.62
N ILE A 205 11.65 -3.28 8.52
CA ILE A 205 10.84 -4.30 9.19
C ILE A 205 11.16 -4.30 10.69
N ILE A 206 10.20 -3.87 11.50
CA ILE A 206 10.38 -3.77 12.96
C ILE A 206 10.13 -5.12 13.62
N ARG A 207 9.11 -5.86 13.15
CA ARG A 207 8.70 -7.14 13.72
C ARG A 207 8.10 -8.05 12.65
N ARG A 208 8.33 -9.34 12.79
CA ARG A 208 7.70 -10.41 12.01
C ARG A 208 6.98 -11.34 12.99
N ASP A 209 5.70 -11.54 12.80
CA ASP A 209 4.86 -12.47 13.57
C ASP A 209 4.44 -13.66 12.73
#